data_21268eb98329e131f8cfe5071069bb7a
#
_entry.id   21268eb98329e131f8cfe5071069bb7a
#
_cell.length_a   1.000
_cell.length_b   1.000
_cell.length_c   1.000
_cell.angle_alpha   90.00
_cell.angle_beta   90.00
_cell.angle_gamma   90.00
#
_symmetry.space_group_name_H-M   'P 1'
#
loop_
_entity.id
_entity.type
_entity.pdbx_description
1 polymer ?
#
loop_
_entity_poly.entity_id
_entity_poly.type
_entity_poly.pdbx_seq_one_letter_code
_entity_poly.pdbx_strand_id
1 'polypeptide(L)'
;MEKGPVSQFITHHYRHFNAAALIDAAKGYEAHIDAGGKMMITLGGAMSTAELGISLAEMIRRDKVQIITCTGANLEEDIMNLVAHSHYKRVPHYRDLTPQDEWNLLENHMNRVTDTCIPEEEAFRRLQGHIFKIWKDADDKGERYLPYEFMYKLLRSGELEQYYEIDPKNSWMLAACEKNIPIIVPGWEDSTMGNIFTSYVIKGELKASTVKGGIETMIFLTEWYRANSGGKGVGFFQIAGGISGDFPICVVPMMYQDLEWEDTPCWAYFCQISDSTTSYGSYSGAVPNEKITWGKLPPDTPKFIVESDATIVAPLIFAYVLGW
;
A
#
# COMPACT_ATOMS: atom_id res chain seq x y z
N MET A 1 -8.14 -26.58 -4.74
CA MET A 1 -9.42 -26.13 -5.33
C MET A 1 -9.23 -25.98 -6.84
N GLU A 2 -10.28 -26.24 -7.63
CA GLU A 2 -10.27 -25.95 -9.06
C GLU A 2 -10.18 -24.44 -9.24
N LYS A 3 -9.26 -23.99 -10.12
CA LYS A 3 -9.06 -22.57 -10.41
C LYS A 3 -10.24 -22.02 -11.23
N GLY A 4 -10.71 -20.84 -10.89
CA GLY A 4 -11.78 -20.15 -11.62
C GLY A 4 -11.36 -19.63 -13.00
N PRO A 5 -12.30 -19.00 -13.71
CA PRO A 5 -12.12 -18.67 -15.14
C PRO A 5 -10.98 -17.69 -15.41
N VAL A 6 -10.72 -16.72 -14.53
CA VAL A 6 -9.59 -15.77 -14.70
C VAL A 6 -8.26 -16.51 -14.57
N SER A 7 -8.12 -17.33 -13.51
CA SER A 7 -6.92 -18.14 -13.29
C SER A 7 -6.67 -19.11 -14.46
N GLN A 8 -7.72 -19.74 -14.97
CA GLN A 8 -7.63 -20.65 -16.13
C GLN A 8 -7.21 -19.89 -17.39
N PHE A 9 -7.80 -18.71 -17.65
CA PHE A 9 -7.47 -17.88 -18.80
C PHE A 9 -5.97 -17.49 -18.80
N ILE A 10 -5.49 -16.88 -17.71
CA ILE A 10 -4.09 -16.44 -17.65
C ILE A 10 -3.12 -17.64 -17.68
N THR A 11 -3.46 -18.75 -17.04
CA THR A 11 -2.63 -19.96 -17.10
C THR A 11 -2.53 -20.53 -18.52
N HIS A 12 -3.61 -20.46 -19.30
CA HIS A 12 -3.63 -20.98 -20.67
C HIS A 12 -2.91 -20.05 -21.65
N HIS A 13 -3.11 -18.73 -21.53
CA HIS A 13 -2.68 -17.75 -22.54
C HIS A 13 -1.34 -17.09 -22.23
N TYR A 14 -0.93 -16.98 -20.98
CA TYR A 14 0.29 -16.28 -20.54
C TYR A 14 1.47 -17.25 -20.52
N ARG A 15 2.20 -17.37 -21.66
CA ARG A 15 3.17 -18.44 -21.88
C ARG A 15 4.62 -18.00 -21.85
N HIS A 16 4.91 -16.75 -22.21
CA HIS A 16 6.28 -16.25 -22.41
C HIS A 16 6.38 -14.78 -22.02
N PHE A 17 7.61 -14.27 -21.86
CA PHE A 17 7.94 -12.89 -21.52
C PHE A 17 7.26 -12.45 -20.20
N ASN A 18 6.88 -11.19 -20.09
CA ASN A 18 6.22 -10.65 -18.90
C ASN A 18 4.92 -11.37 -18.51
N ALA A 19 4.20 -11.90 -19.48
CA ALA A 19 3.02 -12.72 -19.22
C ALA A 19 3.37 -14.00 -18.46
N ALA A 20 4.45 -14.70 -18.83
CA ALA A 20 4.94 -15.85 -18.07
C ALA A 20 5.44 -15.42 -16.68
N ALA A 21 6.19 -14.33 -16.60
CA ALA A 21 6.67 -13.79 -15.31
C ALA A 21 5.53 -13.49 -14.34
N LEU A 22 4.40 -12.97 -14.84
CA LEU A 22 3.20 -12.76 -14.04
C LEU A 22 2.67 -14.07 -13.43
N ILE A 23 2.56 -15.13 -14.25
CA ILE A 23 2.10 -16.45 -13.77
C ILE A 23 3.08 -17.06 -12.79
N ASP A 24 4.38 -16.95 -13.05
CA ASP A 24 5.40 -17.50 -12.16
C ASP A 24 5.40 -16.75 -10.81
N ALA A 25 5.23 -15.43 -10.81
CA ALA A 25 5.07 -14.64 -9.60
C ALA A 25 3.82 -15.05 -8.81
N ALA A 26 2.69 -15.23 -9.50
CA ALA A 26 1.43 -15.64 -8.86
C ALA A 26 1.54 -17.05 -8.23
N LYS A 27 2.13 -18.00 -8.94
CA LYS A 27 2.41 -19.36 -8.42
C LYS A 27 3.36 -19.32 -7.22
N GLY A 28 4.43 -18.52 -7.31
CA GLY A 28 5.38 -18.36 -6.22
C GLY A 28 4.74 -17.76 -4.97
N TYR A 29 3.87 -16.76 -5.15
CA TYR A 29 3.08 -16.16 -4.06
C TYR A 29 2.21 -17.21 -3.38
N GLU A 30 1.39 -17.92 -4.17
CA GLU A 30 0.50 -18.98 -3.66
C GLU A 30 1.29 -20.06 -2.91
N ALA A 31 2.37 -20.57 -3.52
CA ALA A 31 3.22 -21.59 -2.91
C ALA A 31 3.85 -21.14 -1.59
N HIS A 32 4.29 -19.86 -1.49
CA HIS A 32 4.84 -19.31 -0.27
C HIS A 32 3.81 -19.25 0.86
N ILE A 33 2.61 -18.77 0.58
CA ILE A 33 1.51 -18.70 1.56
C ILE A 33 1.03 -20.11 1.97
N ASP A 34 0.86 -21.01 1.00
CA ASP A 34 0.38 -22.38 1.27
C ASP A 34 1.41 -23.20 2.08
N ALA A 35 2.69 -22.84 1.98
CA ALA A 35 3.74 -23.41 2.84
C ALA A 35 3.72 -22.84 4.28
N GLY A 36 2.86 -21.88 4.59
CA GLY A 36 2.78 -21.21 5.89
C GLY A 36 3.64 -19.96 6.03
N GLY A 37 4.13 -19.41 4.92
CA GLY A 37 4.81 -18.12 4.87
C GLY A 37 3.84 -16.95 5.09
N LYS A 38 4.39 -15.79 5.40
CA LYS A 38 3.64 -14.52 5.53
C LYS A 38 4.00 -13.62 4.35
N MET A 39 3.13 -12.67 4.01
CA MET A 39 3.38 -11.75 2.92
C MET A 39 3.23 -10.30 3.36
N MET A 40 4.23 -9.50 3.03
CA MET A 40 4.15 -8.04 3.01
C MET A 40 3.80 -7.59 1.59
N ILE A 41 2.77 -6.75 1.46
CA ILE A 41 2.49 -6.03 0.21
C ILE A 41 2.90 -4.59 0.36
N THR A 42 3.57 -4.05 -0.68
CA THR A 42 3.89 -2.63 -0.73
C THR A 42 3.13 -1.93 -1.85
N LEU A 43 2.55 -0.78 -1.56
CA LEU A 43 1.78 0.05 -2.48
C LEU A 43 2.46 1.39 -2.69
N GLY A 44 3.06 1.59 -3.87
CA GLY A 44 3.57 2.88 -4.30
C GLY A 44 2.49 3.75 -4.93
N GLY A 45 2.82 5.00 -5.22
CA GLY A 45 1.95 5.95 -5.94
C GLY A 45 0.58 6.11 -5.29
N ALA A 46 -0.47 6.09 -6.13
CA ALA A 46 -1.88 6.27 -5.78
C ALA A 46 -2.72 5.07 -6.25
N MET A 47 -2.36 3.86 -5.84
CA MET A 47 -3.05 2.62 -6.22
C MET A 47 -4.47 2.55 -5.65
N SER A 48 -4.74 3.25 -4.56
CA SER A 48 -6.08 3.35 -3.97
C SER A 48 -7.03 4.17 -4.85
N THR A 49 -6.56 5.27 -5.45
CA THR A 49 -7.34 6.03 -6.44
C THR A 49 -7.65 5.18 -7.68
N ALA A 50 -6.71 4.30 -8.08
CA ALA A 50 -6.93 3.35 -9.18
C ALA A 50 -7.82 2.15 -8.79
N GLU A 51 -8.40 2.15 -7.59
CA GLU A 51 -9.28 1.11 -7.04
C GLU A 51 -8.66 -0.31 -7.01
N LEU A 52 -7.34 -0.41 -6.92
CA LEU A 52 -6.67 -1.70 -6.70
C LEU A 52 -7.14 -2.37 -5.39
N GLY A 53 -7.69 -1.58 -4.49
CA GLY A 53 -8.28 -1.99 -3.23
C GLY A 53 -9.32 -3.09 -3.34
N ILE A 54 -10.10 -3.14 -4.42
CA ILE A 54 -11.18 -4.13 -4.63
C ILE A 54 -10.64 -5.57 -4.52
N SER A 55 -9.58 -5.89 -5.24
CA SER A 55 -8.97 -7.23 -5.18
C SER A 55 -8.07 -7.40 -3.94
N LEU A 56 -7.40 -6.35 -3.49
CA LEU A 56 -6.57 -6.38 -2.29
C LEU A 56 -7.39 -6.63 -1.02
N ALA A 57 -8.58 -6.06 -0.90
CA ALA A 57 -9.48 -6.28 0.23
C ALA A 57 -9.80 -7.78 0.42
N GLU A 58 -10.05 -8.50 -0.66
CA GLU A 58 -10.31 -9.93 -0.61
C GLU A 58 -9.03 -10.74 -0.27
N MET A 59 -7.87 -10.34 -0.80
CA MET A 59 -6.58 -10.91 -0.41
C MET A 59 -6.36 -10.82 1.11
N ILE A 60 -6.67 -9.67 1.69
CA ILE A 60 -6.56 -9.43 3.12
C ILE A 60 -7.53 -10.32 3.90
N ARG A 61 -8.83 -10.33 3.53
CA ARG A 61 -9.85 -11.11 4.24
C ARG A 61 -9.61 -12.61 4.20
N ARG A 62 -8.97 -13.10 3.13
CA ARG A 62 -8.56 -14.52 3.01
C ARG A 62 -7.17 -14.82 3.57
N ASP A 63 -6.63 -13.94 4.41
CA ASP A 63 -5.35 -14.12 5.10
C ASP A 63 -4.15 -14.35 4.16
N LYS A 64 -4.20 -13.76 2.95
CA LYS A 64 -3.11 -13.81 1.99
C LYS A 64 -2.08 -12.67 2.20
N VAL A 65 -2.38 -11.72 3.09
CA VAL A 65 -1.54 -10.55 3.42
C VAL A 65 -1.49 -10.39 4.94
N GLN A 66 -0.30 -10.17 5.51
CA GLN A 66 -0.13 -10.05 6.96
C GLN A 66 0.40 -8.69 7.40
N ILE A 67 0.94 -7.90 6.49
CA ILE A 67 1.37 -6.52 6.71
C ILE A 67 1.34 -5.77 5.39
N ILE A 68 1.06 -4.48 5.45
CA ILE A 68 1.08 -3.59 4.28
C ILE A 68 2.04 -2.45 4.56
N THR A 69 2.74 -1.99 3.53
CA THR A 69 3.40 -0.69 3.53
C THR A 69 2.90 0.12 2.35
N CYS A 70 2.64 1.40 2.55
CA CYS A 70 2.07 2.22 1.49
C CYS A 70 2.47 3.69 1.63
N THR A 71 2.26 4.45 0.56
CA THR A 71 2.29 5.91 0.62
C THR A 71 1.14 6.44 1.48
N GLY A 72 1.27 7.65 2.00
CA GLY A 72 0.18 8.31 2.72
C GLY A 72 -1.07 8.50 1.85
N ALA A 73 -0.89 8.78 0.56
CA ALA A 73 -1.97 8.86 -0.42
C ALA A 73 -2.80 7.56 -0.47
N ASN A 74 -2.15 6.40 -0.54
CA ASN A 74 -2.87 5.12 -0.52
C ASN A 74 -3.68 4.90 0.76
N LEU A 75 -3.15 5.35 1.90
CA LEU A 75 -3.83 5.21 3.19
C LEU A 75 -5.15 6.00 3.24
N GLU A 76 -5.16 7.22 2.71
CA GLU A 76 -6.30 8.13 2.79
C GLU A 76 -7.29 7.96 1.63
N GLU A 77 -6.80 7.71 0.41
CA GLU A 77 -7.62 7.69 -0.80
C GLU A 77 -8.59 6.49 -0.87
N ASP A 78 -8.28 5.36 -0.25
CA ASP A 78 -9.23 4.25 -0.15
C ASP A 78 -10.45 4.63 0.72
N ILE A 79 -10.21 5.36 1.82
CA ILE A 79 -11.30 5.87 2.67
C ILE A 79 -12.05 7.00 1.96
N MET A 80 -11.36 7.86 1.22
CA MET A 80 -12.00 8.90 0.42
C MET A 80 -12.90 8.29 -0.66
N ASN A 81 -12.43 7.25 -1.35
CA ASN A 81 -13.25 6.51 -2.31
C ASN A 81 -14.49 5.89 -1.64
N LEU A 82 -14.33 5.33 -0.44
CA LEU A 82 -15.43 4.74 0.32
C LEU A 82 -16.55 5.75 0.62
N VAL A 83 -16.21 7.02 0.91
CA VAL A 83 -17.18 8.04 1.38
C VAL A 83 -17.56 9.10 0.34
N ALA A 84 -16.97 9.10 -0.84
CA ALA A 84 -17.16 10.17 -1.84
C ALA A 84 -17.18 9.66 -3.29
N HIS A 85 -17.29 8.36 -3.53
CA HIS A 85 -17.16 7.75 -4.86
C HIS A 85 -18.09 8.35 -5.91
N SER A 86 -19.33 8.65 -5.56
CA SER A 86 -20.32 9.20 -6.50
C SER A 86 -19.99 10.63 -6.97
N HIS A 87 -19.07 11.30 -6.27
CA HIS A 87 -18.57 12.64 -6.58
C HIS A 87 -17.28 12.60 -7.40
N TYR A 88 -16.65 11.43 -7.56
CA TYR A 88 -15.46 11.27 -8.39
C TYR A 88 -15.82 11.49 -9.86
N LYS A 89 -14.87 12.07 -10.59
CA LYS A 89 -15.06 12.33 -12.01
C LYS A 89 -13.91 11.74 -12.81
N ARG A 90 -14.25 10.86 -13.76
CA ARG A 90 -13.27 10.34 -14.70
C ARG A 90 -13.08 11.30 -15.88
N VAL A 91 -11.81 11.55 -16.25
CA VAL A 91 -11.39 12.36 -17.41
C VAL A 91 -10.63 11.47 -18.39
N PRO A 92 -11.30 10.75 -19.33
CA PRO A 92 -10.64 9.76 -20.19
C PRO A 92 -9.52 10.32 -21.07
N HIS A 93 -9.62 11.59 -21.47
CA HIS A 93 -8.64 12.28 -22.32
C HIS A 93 -7.70 13.20 -21.52
N TYR A 94 -7.34 12.80 -20.30
CA TYR A 94 -6.55 13.61 -19.38
C TYR A 94 -5.20 14.05 -19.93
N ARG A 95 -4.64 13.31 -20.91
CA ARG A 95 -3.36 13.68 -21.55
C ARG A 95 -3.48 14.88 -22.47
N ASP A 96 -4.68 15.20 -22.91
CA ASP A 96 -4.98 16.30 -23.85
C ASP A 96 -5.47 17.57 -23.14
N LEU A 97 -5.54 17.53 -21.78
CA LEU A 97 -5.94 18.70 -20.98
C LEU A 97 -4.93 19.83 -21.14
N THR A 98 -5.45 21.02 -21.41
CA THR A 98 -4.66 22.26 -21.42
C THR A 98 -4.41 22.76 -19.99
N PRO A 99 -3.42 23.65 -19.76
CA PRO A 99 -3.23 24.30 -18.46
C PRO A 99 -4.51 25.00 -17.96
N GLN A 100 -5.33 25.53 -18.86
CA GLN A 100 -6.60 26.17 -18.48
C GLN A 100 -7.63 25.15 -18.01
N ASP A 101 -7.68 23.97 -18.62
CA ASP A 101 -8.57 22.89 -18.17
C ASP A 101 -8.18 22.41 -16.76
N GLU A 102 -6.88 22.26 -16.48
CA GLU A 102 -6.39 21.93 -15.14
C GLU A 102 -6.74 23.01 -14.11
N TRP A 103 -6.60 24.28 -14.49
CA TRP A 103 -7.02 25.39 -13.63
C TRP A 103 -8.52 25.38 -13.36
N ASN A 104 -9.33 25.08 -14.35
CA ASN A 104 -10.77 24.96 -14.20
C ASN A 104 -11.15 23.81 -13.26
N LEU A 105 -10.42 22.70 -13.27
CA LEU A 105 -10.63 21.61 -12.28
C LEU A 105 -10.37 22.12 -10.87
N LEU A 106 -9.28 22.85 -10.64
CA LEU A 106 -8.97 23.46 -9.34
C LEU A 106 -10.07 24.42 -8.87
N GLU A 107 -10.54 25.33 -9.76
CA GLU A 107 -11.64 26.26 -9.44
C GLU A 107 -12.95 25.55 -9.13
N ASN A 108 -13.15 24.34 -9.64
CA ASN A 108 -14.29 23.48 -9.32
C ASN A 108 -14.02 22.50 -8.17
N HIS A 109 -13.00 22.76 -7.37
CA HIS A 109 -12.64 21.95 -6.19
C HIS A 109 -12.41 20.47 -6.51
N MET A 110 -11.76 20.19 -7.65
CA MET A 110 -11.39 18.84 -8.07
C MET A 110 -9.88 18.67 -8.09
N ASN A 111 -9.38 17.63 -7.44
CA ASN A 111 -7.97 17.26 -7.41
C ASN A 111 -7.74 16.07 -8.33
N ARG A 112 -6.97 16.24 -9.40
CA ARG A 112 -6.80 15.21 -10.42
C ARG A 112 -5.59 14.31 -10.14
N VAL A 113 -5.84 13.01 -10.14
CA VAL A 113 -4.83 11.95 -10.13
C VAL A 113 -5.01 11.13 -11.42
N THR A 114 -4.10 11.27 -12.38
CA THR A 114 -4.15 10.61 -13.70
C THR A 114 -5.47 10.92 -14.43
N ASP A 115 -6.37 9.99 -14.60
CA ASP A 115 -7.68 10.17 -15.26
C ASP A 115 -8.84 10.38 -14.27
N THR A 116 -8.56 10.43 -12.99
CA THR A 116 -9.56 10.47 -11.92
C THR A 116 -9.45 11.77 -11.13
N CYS A 117 -10.56 12.47 -10.96
CA CYS A 117 -10.65 13.68 -10.13
C CYS A 117 -11.36 13.34 -8.82
N ILE A 118 -10.73 13.70 -7.71
CA ILE A 118 -11.22 13.52 -6.35
C ILE A 118 -11.81 14.85 -5.86
N PRO A 119 -13.04 14.88 -5.35
CA PRO A 119 -13.67 16.12 -4.87
C PRO A 119 -13.02 16.58 -3.56
N GLU A 120 -12.76 17.88 -3.45
CA GLU A 120 -12.14 18.46 -2.25
C GLU A 120 -13.05 18.34 -1.01
N GLU A 121 -14.31 18.74 -1.13
CA GLU A 121 -15.21 18.85 0.02
C GLU A 121 -15.71 17.49 0.52
N GLU A 122 -16.18 16.64 -0.39
CA GLU A 122 -16.79 15.36 -0.04
C GLU A 122 -15.76 14.31 0.36
N ALA A 123 -14.52 14.43 -0.11
CA ALA A 123 -13.43 13.53 0.27
C ALA A 123 -12.53 14.13 1.35
N PHE A 124 -11.69 15.10 0.99
CA PHE A 124 -10.64 15.61 1.88
C PHE A 124 -11.22 16.34 3.11
N ARG A 125 -12.15 17.27 2.92
CA ARG A 125 -12.67 18.09 4.03
C ARG A 125 -13.61 17.28 4.93
N ARG A 126 -14.38 16.37 4.36
CA ARG A 126 -15.17 15.42 5.15
C ARG A 126 -14.27 14.59 6.06
N LEU A 127 -13.22 13.99 5.51
CA LEU A 127 -12.28 13.18 6.27
C LEU A 127 -11.56 14.00 7.34
N GLN A 128 -11.09 15.21 6.98
CA GLN A 128 -10.44 16.15 7.90
C GLN A 128 -11.27 16.42 9.14
N GLY A 129 -12.58 16.70 8.99
CA GLY A 129 -13.46 17.04 10.08
C GLY A 129 -13.60 15.93 11.13
N HIS A 130 -13.58 14.69 10.69
CA HIS A 130 -13.68 13.51 11.56
C HIS A 130 -12.34 13.14 12.20
N ILE A 131 -11.26 13.08 11.40
CA ILE A 131 -9.95 12.67 11.90
C ILE A 131 -9.35 13.66 12.88
N PHE A 132 -9.63 14.96 12.72
CA PHE A 132 -9.16 16.00 13.65
C PHE A 132 -9.59 15.73 15.09
N LYS A 133 -10.83 15.32 15.32
CA LYS A 133 -11.34 14.99 16.65
C LYS A 133 -10.52 13.87 17.30
N ILE A 134 -10.12 12.88 16.50
CA ILE A 134 -9.35 11.72 16.97
C ILE A 134 -7.91 12.13 17.29
N TRP A 135 -7.29 12.97 16.45
CA TRP A 135 -5.97 13.54 16.71
C TRP A 135 -5.98 14.39 17.99
N LYS A 136 -7.01 15.23 18.13
CA LYS A 136 -7.15 16.13 19.30
C LYS A 136 -7.35 15.34 20.59
N ASP A 137 -8.19 14.33 20.59
CA ASP A 137 -8.42 13.46 21.75
C ASP A 137 -7.12 12.73 22.18
N ALA A 138 -6.34 12.21 21.22
CA ALA A 138 -5.06 11.60 21.50
C ALA A 138 -4.04 12.62 22.06
N ASP A 139 -3.97 13.82 21.45
CA ASP A 139 -3.06 14.87 21.89
C ASP A 139 -3.37 15.33 23.32
N ASP A 140 -4.65 15.54 23.64
CA ASP A 140 -5.10 15.96 24.96
C ASP A 140 -4.81 14.91 26.04
N LYS A 141 -4.84 13.63 25.67
CA LYS A 141 -4.48 12.49 26.54
C LYS A 141 -2.98 12.21 26.62
N GLY A 142 -2.18 12.84 25.76
CA GLY A 142 -0.76 12.53 25.61
C GLY A 142 -0.48 11.17 24.97
N GLU A 143 -1.46 10.61 24.27
CA GLU A 143 -1.33 9.35 23.53
C GLU A 143 -0.68 9.59 22.17
N ARG A 144 0.07 8.58 21.70
CA ARG A 144 0.82 8.68 20.45
C ARG A 144 0.61 7.41 19.62
N TYR A 145 0.31 7.59 18.34
CA TYR A 145 -0.01 6.48 17.45
C TYR A 145 0.71 6.60 16.11
N LEU A 146 0.86 5.48 15.41
CA LEU A 146 1.27 5.46 14.02
C LEU A 146 0.13 6.00 13.12
N PRO A 147 0.43 6.53 11.92
CA PRO A 147 -0.58 7.13 11.05
C PRO A 147 -1.79 6.23 10.79
N TYR A 148 -1.58 4.94 10.52
CA TYR A 148 -2.67 4.01 10.23
C TYR A 148 -3.58 3.73 11.45
N GLU A 149 -3.04 3.81 12.66
CA GLU A 149 -3.81 3.56 13.88
C GLU A 149 -4.89 4.64 14.08
N PHE A 150 -4.62 5.88 13.67
CA PHE A 150 -5.61 6.96 13.64
C PHE A 150 -6.72 6.66 12.64
N MET A 151 -6.38 6.17 11.44
CA MET A 151 -7.38 5.77 10.45
C MET A 151 -8.23 4.59 10.93
N TYR A 152 -7.63 3.63 11.63
CA TYR A 152 -8.40 2.53 12.24
C TYR A 152 -9.32 3.01 13.36
N LYS A 153 -8.89 3.95 14.18
CA LYS A 153 -9.77 4.59 15.18
C LYS A 153 -10.96 5.27 14.50
N LEU A 154 -10.73 5.97 13.39
CA LEU A 154 -11.78 6.62 12.62
C LEU A 154 -12.76 5.59 12.02
N LEU A 155 -12.27 4.54 11.38
CA LEU A 155 -13.13 3.49 10.80
C LEU A 155 -13.94 2.76 11.89
N ARG A 156 -13.33 2.44 13.02
CA ARG A 156 -13.99 1.75 14.14
C ARG A 156 -14.99 2.63 14.89
N SER A 157 -14.92 3.95 14.76
CA SER A 157 -15.89 4.85 15.39
C SER A 157 -17.29 4.73 14.78
N GLY A 158 -17.38 4.23 13.54
CA GLY A 158 -18.63 4.16 12.77
C GLY A 158 -19.11 5.51 12.24
N GLU A 159 -18.43 6.63 12.56
CA GLU A 159 -18.86 7.98 12.12
C GLU A 159 -18.93 8.15 10.61
N LEU A 160 -18.14 7.37 9.84
CA LEU A 160 -18.12 7.45 8.40
C LEU A 160 -19.16 6.56 7.71
N GLU A 161 -19.78 5.60 8.40
CA GLU A 161 -20.69 4.60 7.79
C GLU A 161 -21.87 5.26 7.06
N GLN A 162 -22.39 6.38 7.58
CA GLN A 162 -23.47 7.14 6.96
C GLN A 162 -23.11 7.75 5.58
N TYR A 163 -21.82 7.80 5.26
CA TYR A 163 -21.29 8.37 4.01
C TYR A 163 -20.80 7.30 3.03
N TYR A 164 -20.91 6.01 3.34
CA TYR A 164 -20.43 4.96 2.45
C TYR A 164 -21.23 4.95 1.14
N GLU A 165 -20.54 5.08 0.04
CA GLU A 165 -21.09 5.16 -1.30
C GLU A 165 -20.73 3.95 -2.18
N ILE A 166 -19.75 3.14 -1.75
CA ILE A 166 -19.40 1.86 -2.36
C ILE A 166 -19.65 0.71 -1.39
N ASP A 167 -19.68 -0.53 -1.90
CA ASP A 167 -19.74 -1.71 -1.01
C ASP A 167 -18.50 -1.71 -0.09
N PRO A 168 -18.68 -1.69 1.25
CA PRO A 168 -17.57 -1.75 2.22
C PRO A 168 -16.62 -2.92 2.00
N LYS A 169 -17.08 -3.99 1.36
CA LYS A 169 -16.23 -5.13 0.98
C LYS A 169 -15.12 -4.77 0.00
N ASN A 170 -15.28 -3.71 -0.77
CA ASN A 170 -14.32 -3.25 -1.75
C ASN A 170 -13.21 -2.37 -1.16
N SER A 171 -13.33 -1.92 0.10
CA SER A 171 -12.29 -1.15 0.78
C SER A 171 -11.23 -2.06 1.40
N TRP A 172 -9.98 -1.88 0.96
CA TRP A 172 -8.86 -2.60 1.56
C TRP A 172 -8.51 -2.06 2.96
N MET A 173 -8.74 -0.77 3.22
CA MET A 173 -8.55 -0.17 4.53
C MET A 173 -9.53 -0.75 5.57
N LEU A 174 -10.79 -0.96 5.19
CA LEU A 174 -11.75 -1.66 6.05
C LEU A 174 -11.33 -3.12 6.28
N ALA A 175 -10.95 -3.84 5.24
CA ALA A 175 -10.46 -5.21 5.36
C ALA A 175 -9.24 -5.31 6.29
N ALA A 176 -8.28 -4.38 6.16
CA ALA A 176 -7.10 -4.32 7.00
C ALA A 176 -7.45 -3.97 8.46
N CYS A 177 -8.41 -3.07 8.67
CA CYS A 177 -8.92 -2.70 9.99
C CYS A 177 -9.65 -3.87 10.67
N GLU A 178 -10.50 -4.61 9.94
CA GLU A 178 -11.20 -5.82 10.39
C GLU A 178 -10.21 -6.90 10.86
N LYS A 179 -9.15 -7.14 10.08
CA LYS A 179 -8.11 -8.12 10.37
C LYS A 179 -7.02 -7.60 11.32
N ASN A 180 -7.08 -6.33 11.68
CA ASN A 180 -6.05 -5.64 12.47
C ASN A 180 -4.63 -5.82 11.92
N ILE A 181 -4.49 -5.75 10.59
CA ILE A 181 -3.21 -5.83 9.90
C ILE A 181 -2.43 -4.54 10.12
N PRO A 182 -1.16 -4.58 10.51
CA PRO A 182 -0.36 -3.37 10.62
C PRO A 182 -0.06 -2.76 9.24
N ILE A 183 -0.08 -1.43 9.19
CA ILE A 183 0.25 -0.67 7.99
C ILE A 183 1.43 0.26 8.29
N ILE A 184 2.48 0.14 7.52
CA ILE A 184 3.65 1.00 7.57
C ILE A 184 3.46 2.13 6.56
N VAL A 185 3.59 3.38 7.00
CA VAL A 185 3.40 4.57 6.14
C VAL A 185 4.63 5.47 6.24
N PRO A 186 5.72 5.11 5.56
CA PRO A 186 6.93 5.92 5.60
C PRO A 186 6.70 7.23 4.83
N GLY A 187 7.20 8.34 5.39
CA GLY A 187 6.99 9.66 4.78
C GLY A 187 5.52 10.07 4.73
N TRP A 188 4.75 9.72 5.78
CA TRP A 188 3.33 10.08 5.86
C TRP A 188 3.06 11.56 5.65
N GLU A 189 4.02 12.40 5.97
CA GLU A 189 3.98 13.84 5.75
C GLU A 189 3.80 14.22 4.28
N ASP A 190 4.17 13.32 3.34
CA ASP A 190 3.88 13.45 1.91
C ASP A 190 2.49 12.87 1.60
N SER A 191 1.46 13.45 2.21
CA SER A 191 0.06 13.14 1.98
C SER A 191 -0.82 14.33 2.36
N THR A 192 -2.06 14.35 1.90
CA THR A 192 -3.00 15.43 2.23
C THR A 192 -3.31 15.45 3.73
N MET A 193 -3.58 14.30 4.33
CA MET A 193 -3.84 14.24 5.79
C MET A 193 -2.60 14.60 6.60
N GLY A 194 -1.39 14.24 6.16
CA GLY A 194 -0.13 14.65 6.77
C GLY A 194 0.07 16.16 6.71
N ASN A 195 -0.22 16.78 5.57
CA ASN A 195 -0.20 18.24 5.41
C ASN A 195 -1.26 18.93 6.27
N ILE A 196 -2.47 18.40 6.33
CA ILE A 196 -3.55 18.93 7.19
C ILE A 196 -3.15 18.84 8.66
N PHE A 197 -2.63 17.69 9.12
CA PHE A 197 -2.10 17.54 10.48
C PHE A 197 -1.02 18.58 10.77
N THR A 198 -0.06 18.76 9.87
CA THR A 198 1.00 19.76 9.99
C THR A 198 0.44 21.16 10.12
N SER A 199 -0.63 21.50 9.39
CA SER A 199 -1.28 22.80 9.51
C SER A 199 -1.86 23.06 10.91
N TYR A 200 -2.43 22.06 11.55
CA TYR A 200 -2.91 22.15 12.93
C TYR A 200 -1.78 22.28 13.94
N VAL A 201 -0.63 21.64 13.70
CA VAL A 201 0.57 21.81 14.52
C VAL A 201 1.08 23.26 14.44
N ILE A 202 1.17 23.82 13.22
CA ILE A 202 1.60 25.22 13.01
C ILE A 202 0.65 26.20 13.69
N LYS A 203 -0.65 25.92 13.70
CA LYS A 203 -1.67 26.74 14.41
C LYS A 203 -1.63 26.59 15.93
N GLY A 204 -0.83 25.64 16.44
CA GLY A 204 -0.75 25.37 17.89
C GLY A 204 -1.93 24.57 18.45
N GLU A 205 -2.72 23.92 17.59
CA GLU A 205 -3.88 23.13 17.97
C GLU A 205 -3.51 21.69 18.33
N LEU A 206 -2.41 21.16 17.75
CA LEU A 206 -1.88 19.82 17.97
C LEU A 206 -0.36 19.87 18.21
N LYS A 207 0.17 18.84 18.86
CA LYS A 207 1.62 18.62 18.97
C LYS A 207 2.10 17.70 17.85
N ALA A 208 3.26 18.02 17.26
CA ALA A 208 3.87 17.17 16.25
C ALA A 208 4.14 15.73 16.74
N SER A 209 4.41 15.58 18.04
CA SER A 209 4.68 14.28 18.66
C SER A 209 3.47 13.35 18.76
N THR A 210 2.25 13.84 18.55
CA THR A 210 1.02 13.03 18.62
C THR A 210 1.03 11.90 17.61
N VAL A 211 1.58 12.15 16.41
CA VAL A 211 1.84 11.12 15.42
C VAL A 211 3.28 10.62 15.59
N LYS A 212 3.46 9.29 15.63
CA LYS A 212 4.78 8.66 15.67
C LYS A 212 5.49 8.83 14.33
N GLY A 213 6.78 9.17 14.37
CA GLY A 213 7.58 9.45 13.19
C GLY A 213 8.24 8.22 12.56
N GLY A 214 9.03 8.48 11.50
CA GLY A 214 9.67 7.42 10.71
C GLY A 214 10.58 6.49 11.50
N ILE A 215 11.32 7.00 12.47
CA ILE A 215 12.20 6.16 13.35
C ILE A 215 11.36 5.21 14.20
N GLU A 216 10.26 5.68 14.79
CA GLU A 216 9.36 4.84 15.58
C GLU A 216 8.63 3.82 14.71
N THR A 217 8.33 4.19 13.47
CA THR A 217 7.79 3.29 12.45
C THR A 217 8.78 2.16 12.11
N MET A 218 10.08 2.48 11.96
CA MET A 218 11.11 1.46 11.71
C MET A 218 11.30 0.54 12.92
N ILE A 219 11.27 1.07 14.14
CA ILE A 219 11.31 0.27 15.37
C ILE A 219 10.14 -0.73 15.40
N PHE A 220 8.92 -0.24 15.15
CA PHE A 220 7.73 -1.08 15.10
C PHE A 220 7.86 -2.18 14.03
N LEU A 221 8.34 -1.84 12.83
CA LEU A 221 8.55 -2.81 11.76
C LEU A 221 9.59 -3.85 12.13
N THR A 222 10.67 -3.45 12.80
CA THR A 222 11.74 -4.35 13.28
C THR A 222 11.19 -5.39 14.25
N GLU A 223 10.41 -4.94 15.23
CA GLU A 223 9.77 -5.81 16.21
C GLU A 223 8.78 -6.78 15.53
N TRP A 224 7.95 -6.26 14.61
CA TRP A 224 7.02 -7.08 13.85
C TRP A 224 7.74 -8.13 13.00
N TYR A 225 8.78 -7.71 12.26
CA TYR A 225 9.53 -8.63 11.40
C TYR A 225 10.19 -9.74 12.22
N ARG A 226 10.85 -9.40 13.32
CA ARG A 226 11.47 -10.37 14.23
C ARG A 226 10.46 -11.39 14.76
N ALA A 227 9.28 -10.95 15.13
CA ALA A 227 8.22 -11.82 15.66
C ALA A 227 7.57 -12.72 14.57
N ASN A 228 7.70 -12.34 13.29
CA ASN A 228 6.93 -12.97 12.21
C ASN A 228 7.79 -13.67 11.15
N SER A 229 9.10 -13.49 11.13
CA SER A 229 10.00 -14.04 10.11
C SER A 229 10.47 -15.47 10.36
N GLY A 230 9.99 -16.13 11.43
CA GLY A 230 10.26 -17.54 11.68
C GLY A 230 9.56 -18.48 10.68
N GLY A 231 9.92 -19.78 10.71
CA GLY A 231 9.30 -20.80 9.87
C GLY A 231 9.59 -20.64 8.39
N LYS A 232 8.59 -20.31 7.59
CA LYS A 232 8.71 -20.07 6.14
C LYS A 232 9.05 -18.63 5.78
N GLY A 233 9.20 -17.76 6.78
CA GLY A 233 9.60 -16.38 6.62
C GLY A 233 8.52 -15.45 6.07
N VAL A 234 8.93 -14.24 5.75
CA VAL A 234 8.07 -13.19 5.17
C VAL A 234 8.46 -12.96 3.71
N GLY A 235 7.48 -13.01 2.82
CA GLY A 235 7.62 -12.60 1.44
C GLY A 235 7.42 -11.10 1.28
N PHE A 236 7.98 -10.55 0.21
CA PHE A 236 7.91 -9.14 -0.15
C PHE A 236 7.33 -8.97 -1.56
N PHE A 237 6.12 -8.46 -1.65
CA PHE A 237 5.41 -8.24 -2.91
C PHE A 237 5.28 -6.74 -3.17
N GLN A 238 6.10 -6.23 -4.09
CA GLN A 238 6.23 -4.80 -4.36
C GLN A 238 5.41 -4.38 -5.56
N ILE A 239 4.44 -3.50 -5.32
CA ILE A 239 3.61 -2.85 -6.34
C ILE A 239 4.12 -1.43 -6.54
N ALA A 240 4.63 -1.15 -7.74
CA ALA A 240 5.36 0.05 -8.09
C ALA A 240 6.64 0.21 -7.25
N GLY A 241 7.14 1.43 -7.12
CA GLY A 241 8.37 1.73 -6.42
C GLY A 241 8.17 2.71 -5.28
N GLY A 242 9.26 3.20 -4.80
CA GLY A 242 9.23 4.30 -3.92
C GLY A 242 9.50 3.97 -2.46
N ILE A 243 9.36 5.00 -1.63
CA ILE A 243 9.61 4.89 -0.20
C ILE A 243 8.81 3.75 0.45
N SER A 244 7.62 3.45 -0.09
CA SER A 244 6.79 2.34 0.39
C SER A 244 7.44 0.97 0.24
N GLY A 245 8.33 0.79 -0.75
CA GLY A 245 9.12 -0.41 -0.94
C GLY A 245 10.50 -0.32 -0.31
N ASP A 246 11.19 0.81 -0.51
CA ASP A 246 12.59 0.96 -0.08
C ASP A 246 12.75 1.06 1.44
N PHE A 247 11.81 1.69 2.13
CA PHE A 247 11.83 1.79 3.57
C PHE A 247 11.72 0.41 4.25
N PRO A 248 10.69 -0.40 3.99
CA PRO A 248 10.54 -1.67 4.72
C PRO A 248 11.56 -2.73 4.31
N ILE A 249 12.03 -2.76 3.07
CA ILE A 249 12.96 -3.80 2.64
C ILE A 249 14.31 -3.70 3.37
N CYS A 250 14.65 -2.51 3.88
CA CYS A 250 15.88 -2.24 4.61
C CYS A 250 15.87 -2.73 6.07
N VAL A 251 14.73 -3.19 6.59
CA VAL A 251 14.68 -3.72 7.97
C VAL A 251 15.63 -4.90 8.17
N VAL A 252 15.75 -5.77 7.17
CA VAL A 252 16.62 -6.97 7.25
C VAL A 252 18.09 -6.61 7.32
N PRO A 253 18.68 -5.84 6.38
CA PRO A 253 20.08 -5.45 6.52
C PRO A 253 20.35 -4.64 7.79
N MET A 254 19.43 -3.78 8.23
CA MET A 254 19.57 -3.04 9.49
C MET A 254 19.65 -3.99 10.69
N MET A 255 18.79 -5.01 10.75
CA MET A 255 18.81 -5.99 11.84
C MET A 255 20.13 -6.79 11.86
N TYR A 256 20.61 -7.18 10.69
CA TYR A 256 21.82 -7.98 10.58
C TYR A 256 23.10 -7.15 10.76
N GLN A 257 23.19 -5.99 10.08
CA GLN A 257 24.42 -5.18 10.04
C GLN A 257 24.54 -4.20 11.20
N ASP A 258 23.44 -3.53 11.57
CA ASP A 258 23.49 -2.43 12.54
C ASP A 258 23.09 -2.90 13.95
N LEU A 259 22.17 -3.87 14.06
CA LEU A 259 21.82 -4.48 15.35
C LEU A 259 22.64 -5.75 15.64
N GLU A 260 23.46 -6.22 14.68
CA GLU A 260 24.30 -7.40 14.80
C GLU A 260 23.52 -8.68 15.21
N TRP A 261 22.27 -8.79 14.75
CA TRP A 261 21.44 -9.95 15.01
C TRP A 261 21.69 -11.04 13.95
N GLU A 262 22.63 -11.95 14.27
CA GLU A 262 23.12 -12.97 13.33
C GLU A 262 22.03 -13.91 12.79
N ASP A 263 20.99 -14.20 13.58
CA ASP A 263 19.88 -15.09 13.20
C ASP A 263 18.73 -14.38 12.44
N THR A 264 18.98 -13.22 11.83
CA THR A 264 17.95 -12.49 11.08
C THR A 264 17.65 -13.18 9.75
N PRO A 265 16.43 -13.74 9.53
CA PRO A 265 16.05 -14.29 8.23
C PRO A 265 15.94 -13.18 7.19
N CYS A 266 16.41 -13.43 5.96
CA CYS A 266 16.14 -12.58 4.81
C CYS A 266 14.69 -12.74 4.32
N TRP A 267 14.28 -11.86 3.39
CA TRP A 267 12.98 -11.99 2.73
C TRP A 267 12.90 -13.31 1.96
N ALA A 268 11.83 -14.09 2.19
CA ALA A 268 11.70 -15.47 1.71
C ALA A 268 11.05 -15.61 0.32
N TYR A 269 10.47 -14.54 -0.18
CA TYR A 269 9.90 -14.40 -1.51
C TYR A 269 10.05 -12.94 -1.94
N PHE A 270 10.25 -12.69 -3.22
CA PHE A 270 10.30 -11.33 -3.75
C PHE A 270 9.59 -11.23 -5.09
N CYS A 271 8.71 -10.27 -5.25
CA CYS A 271 8.15 -9.86 -6.54
C CYS A 271 8.15 -8.34 -6.65
N GLN A 272 8.52 -7.84 -7.81
CA GLN A 272 8.42 -6.41 -8.14
C GLN A 272 7.60 -6.24 -9.41
N ILE A 273 6.56 -5.43 -9.32
CA ILE A 273 5.78 -4.94 -10.46
C ILE A 273 6.17 -3.49 -10.70
N SER A 274 6.74 -3.18 -11.84
CA SER A 274 7.15 -1.82 -12.21
C SER A 274 7.29 -1.70 -13.72
N ASP A 275 6.94 -0.54 -14.26
CA ASP A 275 7.20 -0.15 -15.65
C ASP A 275 8.50 0.65 -15.81
N SER A 276 9.23 0.89 -14.71
CA SER A 276 10.48 1.64 -14.71
C SER A 276 11.61 0.86 -15.34
N THR A 277 12.33 1.49 -16.27
CA THR A 277 13.54 0.95 -16.87
C THR A 277 14.67 0.87 -15.86
N THR A 278 15.35 -0.26 -15.77
CA THR A 278 16.50 -0.47 -14.88
C THR A 278 17.72 0.36 -15.32
N SER A 279 18.54 0.79 -14.37
CA SER A 279 19.89 1.35 -14.57
C SER A 279 20.01 2.76 -15.11
N TYR A 280 18.93 3.56 -15.18
CA TYR A 280 18.97 4.94 -15.70
C TYR A 280 18.79 6.03 -14.64
N GLY A 281 19.06 5.73 -13.38
CA GLY A 281 18.81 6.69 -12.30
C GLY A 281 17.32 6.96 -12.08
N SER A 282 16.45 6.21 -12.76
CA SER A 282 15.04 6.20 -12.47
C SER A 282 14.77 5.38 -11.22
N TYR A 283 13.80 5.82 -10.48
CA TYR A 283 13.43 5.27 -9.21
C TYR A 283 12.96 3.80 -9.34
N SER A 284 13.48 2.90 -8.48
CA SER A 284 13.11 1.47 -8.41
C SER A 284 13.52 0.59 -9.60
N GLY A 285 14.48 0.99 -10.40
CA GLY A 285 14.95 0.21 -11.54
C GLY A 285 15.91 -0.94 -11.22
N ALA A 286 16.24 -1.20 -9.95
CA ALA A 286 17.19 -2.25 -9.60
C ALA A 286 16.59 -3.65 -9.76
N VAL A 287 17.32 -4.55 -10.46
CA VAL A 287 16.92 -5.96 -10.56
C VAL A 287 16.99 -6.65 -9.19
N PRO A 288 16.16 -7.68 -8.93
CA PRO A 288 16.12 -8.36 -7.62
C PRO A 288 17.47 -8.91 -7.16
N ASN A 289 18.34 -9.35 -8.06
CA ASN A 289 19.67 -9.87 -7.72
C ASN A 289 20.56 -8.79 -7.06
N GLU A 290 20.39 -7.52 -7.37
CA GLU A 290 21.11 -6.43 -6.71
C GLU A 290 20.82 -6.37 -5.22
N LYS A 291 19.62 -6.76 -4.81
CA LYS A 291 19.20 -6.81 -3.40
C LYS A 291 19.98 -7.83 -2.57
N ILE A 292 20.63 -8.80 -3.21
CA ILE A 292 21.50 -9.79 -2.57
C ILE A 292 22.75 -9.10 -2.00
N THR A 293 23.35 -8.17 -2.74
CA THR A 293 24.54 -7.44 -2.29
C THR A 293 24.29 -6.53 -1.09
N TRP A 294 23.01 -6.21 -0.85
CA TRP A 294 22.56 -5.42 0.30
C TRP A 294 22.09 -6.30 1.48
N GLY A 295 22.24 -7.61 1.40
CA GLY A 295 21.79 -8.53 2.45
C GLY A 295 20.28 -8.62 2.64
N LYS A 296 19.49 -8.23 1.63
CA LYS A 296 18.01 -8.25 1.67
C LYS A 296 17.44 -9.62 1.29
N LEU A 297 18.05 -10.27 0.29
CA LEU A 297 17.62 -11.56 -0.25
C LEU A 297 18.80 -12.55 -0.26
N PRO A 298 18.61 -13.82 0.10
CA PRO A 298 19.58 -14.86 -0.20
C PRO A 298 19.54 -15.24 -1.70
N PRO A 299 20.58 -15.93 -2.20
CA PRO A 299 20.67 -16.28 -3.62
C PRO A 299 19.52 -17.15 -4.13
N ASP A 300 18.98 -18.01 -3.30
CA ASP A 300 17.95 -19.01 -3.60
C ASP A 300 16.51 -18.54 -3.38
N THR A 301 16.31 -17.32 -2.87
CA THR A 301 14.95 -16.76 -2.74
C THR A 301 14.23 -16.75 -4.10
N PRO A 302 12.99 -17.29 -4.19
CA PRO A 302 12.15 -17.08 -5.36
C PRO A 302 11.92 -15.59 -5.60
N LYS A 303 12.32 -15.10 -6.78
CA LYS A 303 12.28 -13.67 -7.10
C LYS A 303 11.82 -13.44 -8.54
N PHE A 304 10.90 -12.50 -8.68
CA PHE A 304 10.18 -12.23 -9.92
C PHE A 304 10.17 -10.74 -10.23
N ILE A 305 10.23 -10.42 -11.51
CA ILE A 305 9.97 -9.07 -12.05
C ILE A 305 8.83 -9.19 -13.04
N VAL A 306 7.83 -8.32 -12.89
CA VAL A 306 6.77 -8.10 -13.87
C VAL A 306 6.89 -6.66 -14.35
N GLU A 307 7.43 -6.48 -15.56
CA GLU A 307 7.61 -5.16 -16.18
C GLU A 307 6.30 -4.73 -16.84
N SER A 308 5.44 -4.08 -16.06
CA SER A 308 4.12 -3.67 -16.53
C SER A 308 3.46 -2.68 -15.58
N ASP A 309 2.37 -2.07 -16.04
CA ASP A 309 1.49 -1.25 -15.22
C ASP A 309 0.80 -2.12 -14.15
N ALA A 310 0.98 -1.72 -12.90
CA ALA A 310 0.46 -2.46 -11.74
C ALA A 310 -1.07 -2.50 -11.71
N THR A 311 -1.76 -1.48 -12.22
CA THR A 311 -3.24 -1.42 -12.26
C THR A 311 -3.83 -2.48 -13.18
N ILE A 312 -3.03 -2.95 -14.16
CA ILE A 312 -3.42 -4.00 -15.09
C ILE A 312 -3.09 -5.40 -14.54
N VAL A 313 -1.85 -5.58 -14.01
CA VAL A 313 -1.35 -6.92 -13.73
C VAL A 313 -1.53 -7.38 -12.30
N ALA A 314 -1.55 -6.47 -11.31
CA ALA A 314 -1.71 -6.87 -9.92
C ALA A 314 -3.09 -7.54 -9.64
N PRO A 315 -4.22 -7.06 -10.18
CA PRO A 315 -5.50 -7.75 -10.05
C PRO A 315 -5.49 -9.17 -10.62
N LEU A 316 -4.74 -9.42 -11.71
CA LEU A 316 -4.62 -10.75 -12.30
C LEU A 316 -3.83 -11.71 -11.42
N ILE A 317 -2.74 -11.22 -10.79
CA ILE A 317 -1.97 -12.00 -9.81
C ILE A 317 -2.86 -12.32 -8.61
N PHE A 318 -3.58 -11.34 -8.09
CA PHE A 318 -4.48 -11.53 -6.95
C PHE A 318 -5.62 -12.50 -7.28
N ALA A 319 -6.22 -12.38 -8.48
CA ALA A 319 -7.23 -13.33 -8.94
C ALA A 319 -6.71 -14.77 -8.97
N TYR A 320 -5.46 -14.96 -9.41
CA TYR A 320 -4.83 -16.29 -9.39
C TYR A 320 -4.66 -16.83 -7.97
N VAL A 321 -4.13 -16.02 -7.05
CA VAL A 321 -3.91 -16.39 -5.63
C VAL A 321 -5.24 -16.66 -4.92
N LEU A 322 -6.29 -15.93 -5.27
CA LEU A 322 -7.65 -16.11 -4.74
C LEU A 322 -8.39 -17.29 -5.39
N GLY A 323 -7.88 -17.81 -6.50
CA GLY A 323 -8.49 -18.92 -7.22
C GLY A 323 -9.68 -18.54 -8.10
N TRP A 324 -9.83 -17.25 -8.47
CA TRP A 324 -10.91 -16.72 -9.30
C TRP A 324 -10.82 -17.12 -10.78
#